data_031acbfc694b8596d74e6cdf50852e12
#
_entry.id   031acbfc694b8596d74e6cdf50852e12
#
_cell.length_a   1.000
_cell.length_b   1.000
_cell.length_c   1.000
_cell.angle_alpha   90.00
_cell.angle_beta   90.00
_cell.angle_gamma   90.00
#
_symmetry.space_group_name_H-M   'P 1'
#
loop_
_entity.id
_entity.type
_entity.pdbx_description
1 polymer ?
#
loop_
_entity_poly.entity_id
_entity_poly.type
_entity_poly.pdbx_seq_one_letter_code
_entity_poly.pdbx_strand_id
1 'polypeptide(L)'
;YAEHHRQGSKWCIYPMYDFAHPIQDAIEGITHSMCSLEFENHRPLYNWVIENIFGTAFPKQREFARLNMTNTVMSKRYLRELVEMGIVDGWDDPRMPTLCGLRRRGYTPTSIFTFVREAGISKSDNLIDMRQLEACIRSELDLTAQRRIAVLDPVKLIVDNYPEDKTEYFDVANNPNREANDTTTRKVAFTKELWIENEDFAEVPPPKFKRLTIGGEVRLMGAYIVK
;
A
#
# COMPACT_ATOMS: atom_id res chain seq x y z
N TYR A 1 25.03 -23.60 -26.82
CA TYR A 1 24.92 -24.81 -25.94
C TYR A 1 25.14 -24.35 -24.50
N ALA A 2 24.08 -24.43 -23.69
CA ALA A 2 24.14 -24.20 -22.26
C ALA A 2 23.31 -25.25 -21.54
N GLU A 3 23.75 -25.65 -20.37
CA GLU A 3 23.02 -26.61 -19.56
C GLU A 3 21.80 -25.91 -18.94
N HIS A 4 20.62 -26.49 -19.10
CA HIS A 4 19.38 -25.96 -18.53
C HIS A 4 19.20 -26.49 -17.11
N HIS A 5 18.89 -25.60 -16.16
CA HIS A 5 18.80 -25.90 -14.73
C HIS A 5 17.83 -27.06 -14.36
N ARG A 6 16.83 -27.37 -15.22
CA ARG A 6 15.88 -28.50 -15.01
C ARG A 6 16.06 -29.65 -15.97
N GLN A 7 16.55 -29.39 -17.20
CA GLN A 7 16.60 -30.37 -18.28
C GLN A 7 18.03 -30.83 -18.58
N GLY A 8 19.04 -30.24 -17.93
CA GLY A 8 20.43 -30.52 -18.24
C GLY A 8 20.74 -30.27 -19.72
N SER A 9 21.45 -31.20 -20.34
CA SER A 9 21.82 -31.12 -21.74
C SER A 9 20.86 -31.85 -22.70
N LYS A 10 19.62 -32.15 -22.26
CA LYS A 10 18.62 -32.88 -23.04
C LYS A 10 18.28 -32.19 -24.36
N TRP A 11 18.21 -30.87 -24.37
CA TRP A 11 17.85 -30.07 -25.52
C TRP A 11 18.95 -29.02 -25.79
N CYS A 12 19.22 -28.74 -27.05
CA CYS A 12 20.15 -27.69 -27.44
C CYS A 12 19.46 -26.38 -27.88
N ILE A 13 18.15 -26.43 -28.10
CA ILE A 13 17.32 -25.27 -28.49
C ILE A 13 16.13 -25.24 -27.61
N TYR A 14 15.88 -24.07 -27.04
CA TYR A 14 14.72 -23.75 -26.20
C TYR A 14 13.95 -22.59 -26.81
N PRO A 15 12.72 -22.83 -27.35
CA PRO A 15 11.85 -21.75 -27.78
C PRO A 15 11.58 -20.80 -26.62
N MET A 16 11.73 -19.52 -26.87
CA MET A 16 11.57 -18.47 -25.86
C MET A 16 10.12 -17.99 -25.79
N TYR A 17 9.89 -16.86 -25.15
CA TYR A 17 8.60 -16.25 -24.86
C TYR A 17 7.68 -16.17 -26.08
N ASP A 18 8.19 -15.74 -27.23
CA ASP A 18 7.40 -15.58 -28.47
C ASP A 18 6.70 -16.85 -28.98
N PHE A 19 7.20 -18.01 -28.59
CA PHE A 19 6.58 -19.31 -28.87
C PHE A 19 5.80 -19.83 -27.69
N ALA A 20 6.31 -19.65 -26.47
CA ALA A 20 5.68 -20.15 -25.26
C ALA A 20 4.34 -19.46 -24.99
N HIS A 21 4.26 -18.15 -25.12
CA HIS A 21 3.07 -17.37 -24.83
C HIS A 21 1.88 -17.76 -25.75
N PRO A 22 1.96 -17.70 -27.09
CA PRO A 22 0.84 -18.08 -27.95
C PRO A 22 0.41 -19.53 -27.77
N ILE A 23 1.38 -20.46 -27.68
CA ILE A 23 1.08 -21.89 -27.56
C ILE A 23 0.39 -22.20 -26.23
N GLN A 24 0.90 -21.68 -25.13
CA GLN A 24 0.34 -21.92 -23.81
C GLN A 24 -1.06 -21.31 -23.68
N ASP A 25 -1.23 -20.08 -24.10
CA ASP A 25 -2.52 -19.41 -24.05
C ASP A 25 -3.59 -20.12 -24.90
N ALA A 26 -3.21 -20.64 -26.08
CA ALA A 26 -4.12 -21.42 -26.93
C ALA A 26 -4.49 -22.76 -26.27
N ILE A 27 -3.53 -23.49 -25.68
CA ILE A 27 -3.79 -24.76 -24.99
C ILE A 27 -4.70 -24.58 -23.79
N GLU A 28 -4.51 -23.49 -23.04
CA GLU A 28 -5.32 -23.18 -21.84
C GLU A 28 -6.67 -22.53 -22.17
N GLY A 29 -6.98 -22.27 -23.44
CA GLY A 29 -8.24 -21.64 -23.86
C GLY A 29 -8.38 -20.19 -23.42
N ILE A 30 -7.26 -19.47 -23.27
CA ILE A 30 -7.24 -18.04 -22.93
C ILE A 30 -7.91 -17.24 -24.04
N THR A 31 -8.85 -16.39 -23.69
CA THR A 31 -9.57 -15.53 -24.65
C THR A 31 -8.89 -14.18 -24.89
N HIS A 32 -8.23 -13.64 -23.87
CA HIS A 32 -7.55 -12.36 -23.88
C HIS A 32 -6.09 -12.56 -23.46
N SER A 33 -5.22 -12.72 -24.45
CA SER A 33 -3.81 -12.91 -24.25
C SER A 33 -3.12 -11.57 -24.02
N MET A 34 -2.64 -11.32 -22.82
CA MET A 34 -2.12 -10.01 -22.41
C MET A 34 -0.62 -10.06 -22.18
N CYS A 35 0.09 -9.02 -22.62
CA CYS A 35 1.53 -8.86 -22.39
C CYS A 35 1.94 -7.39 -22.27
N SER A 36 3.21 -7.16 -21.97
CA SER A 36 3.77 -5.81 -21.92
C SER A 36 3.98 -5.23 -23.32
N LEU A 37 3.99 -3.88 -23.41
CA LEU A 37 4.11 -3.12 -24.66
C LEU A 37 5.37 -3.43 -25.45
N GLU A 38 6.43 -3.91 -24.81
CA GLU A 38 7.68 -4.32 -25.47
C GLU A 38 7.48 -5.42 -26.53
N PHE A 39 6.41 -6.20 -26.45
CA PHE A 39 6.04 -7.27 -27.38
C PHE A 39 5.09 -6.82 -28.50
N GLU A 40 4.76 -5.53 -28.62
CA GLU A 40 3.83 -5.05 -29.63
C GLU A 40 4.32 -5.38 -31.06
N ASN A 41 5.61 -5.20 -31.31
CA ASN A 41 6.22 -5.51 -32.60
C ASN A 41 6.32 -7.03 -32.88
N HIS A 42 6.11 -7.88 -31.86
CA HIS A 42 6.13 -9.34 -31.97
C HIS A 42 4.74 -9.93 -32.29
N ARG A 43 3.67 -9.11 -32.28
CA ARG A 43 2.31 -9.57 -32.57
C ARG A 43 2.17 -10.32 -33.91
N PRO A 44 2.84 -9.96 -35.01
CA PRO A 44 2.80 -10.75 -36.24
C PRO A 44 3.31 -12.18 -36.03
N LEU A 45 4.39 -12.38 -35.27
CA LEU A 45 4.92 -13.69 -34.93
C LEU A 45 3.95 -14.48 -34.05
N TYR A 46 3.32 -13.82 -33.04
CA TYR A 46 2.27 -14.44 -32.22
C TYR A 46 1.13 -14.98 -33.07
N ASN A 47 0.59 -14.17 -33.99
CA ASN A 47 -0.48 -14.57 -34.88
C ASN A 47 -0.07 -15.72 -35.79
N TRP A 48 1.15 -15.66 -36.35
CA TRP A 48 1.70 -16.71 -37.20
C TRP A 48 1.79 -18.06 -36.47
N VAL A 49 2.26 -18.07 -35.21
CA VAL A 49 2.34 -19.29 -34.39
C VAL A 49 0.94 -19.88 -34.15
N ILE A 50 -0.04 -19.06 -33.81
CA ILE A 50 -1.42 -19.49 -33.57
C ILE A 50 -2.04 -20.08 -34.84
N GLU A 51 -1.92 -19.38 -35.97
CA GLU A 51 -2.50 -19.81 -37.25
C GLU A 51 -1.88 -21.12 -37.76
N ASN A 52 -0.57 -21.27 -37.65
CA ASN A 52 0.12 -22.45 -38.19
C ASN A 52 0.04 -23.68 -37.28
N ILE A 53 -0.11 -23.51 -35.97
CA ILE A 53 -0.20 -24.64 -35.03
C ILE A 53 -1.65 -25.05 -34.79
N PHE A 54 -2.55 -24.08 -34.61
CA PHE A 54 -3.93 -24.35 -34.19
C PHE A 54 -4.96 -24.10 -35.28
N GLY A 55 -4.59 -23.53 -36.42
CA GLY A 55 -5.49 -23.24 -37.54
C GLY A 55 -6.60 -22.24 -37.19
N THR A 56 -6.38 -21.39 -36.24
CA THR A 56 -7.37 -20.41 -35.72
C THR A 56 -6.76 -19.02 -35.62
N ALA A 57 -7.59 -17.98 -35.49
CA ALA A 57 -7.18 -16.60 -35.24
C ALA A 57 -7.26 -16.21 -33.75
N PHE A 58 -7.45 -17.18 -32.86
CA PHE A 58 -7.57 -16.95 -31.42
C PHE A 58 -6.67 -17.89 -30.62
N PRO A 59 -6.13 -17.43 -29.45
CA PRO A 59 -6.30 -16.10 -28.81
C PRO A 59 -5.64 -14.95 -29.57
N LYS A 60 -5.93 -13.71 -29.19
CA LYS A 60 -5.29 -12.51 -29.74
C LYS A 60 -4.49 -11.77 -28.69
N GLN A 61 -3.25 -11.45 -29.03
CA GLN A 61 -2.39 -10.66 -28.17
C GLN A 61 -2.89 -9.22 -28.01
N ARG A 62 -2.84 -8.72 -26.77
CA ARG A 62 -3.11 -7.34 -26.38
C ARG A 62 -2.00 -6.86 -25.46
N GLU A 63 -1.41 -5.72 -25.81
CA GLU A 63 -0.30 -5.13 -25.07
C GLU A 63 -0.77 -3.93 -24.27
N PHE A 64 -0.10 -3.69 -23.14
CA PHE A 64 -0.29 -2.52 -22.31
C PHE A 64 1.03 -2.05 -21.73
N ALA A 65 1.10 -0.75 -21.44
CA ALA A 65 2.27 -0.13 -20.87
C ALA A 65 2.50 -0.58 -19.44
N ARG A 66 3.76 -0.49 -19.03
CA ARG A 66 4.17 -0.75 -17.66
C ARG A 66 3.65 0.34 -16.73
N LEU A 67 3.21 -0.05 -15.53
CA LEU A 67 2.95 0.88 -14.43
C LEU A 67 4.30 1.36 -13.88
N ASN A 68 4.58 2.65 -14.01
CA ASN A 68 5.73 3.30 -13.38
C ASN A 68 5.25 4.26 -12.31
N MET A 69 5.99 4.33 -11.20
CA MET A 69 5.63 5.16 -10.05
C MET A 69 6.77 6.08 -9.66
N THR A 70 6.44 7.30 -9.24
CA THR A 70 7.44 8.25 -8.71
C THR A 70 8.08 7.71 -7.44
N ASN A 71 9.34 8.04 -7.23
CA ASN A 71 10.10 7.69 -6.02
C ASN A 71 10.07 6.20 -5.64
N THR A 72 9.85 5.33 -6.63
CA THR A 72 9.70 3.89 -6.40
C THR A 72 10.55 3.10 -7.37
N VAL A 73 11.42 2.25 -6.83
CA VAL A 73 12.24 1.33 -7.65
C VAL A 73 11.38 0.13 -8.03
N MET A 74 11.01 0.03 -9.32
CA MET A 74 10.20 -1.07 -9.86
C MET A 74 11.02 -2.20 -10.50
N SER A 75 12.35 -2.08 -10.48
CA SER A 75 13.26 -3.06 -11.08
C SER A 75 13.57 -4.19 -10.12
N LYS A 76 13.18 -5.43 -10.46
CA LYS A 76 13.53 -6.63 -9.69
C LYS A 76 15.03 -6.77 -9.46
N ARG A 77 15.86 -6.39 -10.43
CA ARG A 77 17.33 -6.45 -10.31
C ARG A 77 17.83 -5.61 -9.15
N TYR A 78 17.44 -4.35 -9.07
CA TYR A 78 17.86 -3.46 -7.98
C TYR A 78 17.25 -3.85 -6.63
N LEU A 79 16.00 -4.31 -6.61
CA LEU A 79 15.37 -4.80 -5.38
C LEU A 79 16.09 -6.05 -4.85
N ARG A 80 16.55 -6.92 -5.73
CA ARG A 80 17.35 -8.09 -5.35
C ARG A 80 18.68 -7.69 -4.71
N GLU A 81 19.36 -6.69 -5.26
CA GLU A 81 20.60 -6.16 -4.68
C GLU A 81 20.41 -5.68 -3.25
N LEU A 82 19.29 -5.01 -2.93
CA LEU A 82 18.98 -4.59 -1.56
C LEU A 82 18.84 -5.77 -0.59
N VAL A 83 18.23 -6.86 -1.05
CA VAL A 83 18.09 -8.09 -0.24
C VAL A 83 19.45 -8.78 -0.07
N GLU A 84 20.22 -8.95 -1.15
CA GLU A 84 21.54 -9.62 -1.13
C GLU A 84 22.57 -8.85 -0.30
N MET A 85 22.48 -7.52 -0.27
CA MET A 85 23.34 -6.65 0.56
C MET A 85 22.89 -6.58 2.03
N GLY A 86 21.76 -7.18 2.40
CA GLY A 86 21.21 -7.12 3.75
C GLY A 86 20.72 -5.74 4.18
N ILE A 87 20.42 -4.83 3.23
CA ILE A 87 19.86 -3.51 3.50
C ILE A 87 18.40 -3.62 3.95
N VAL A 88 17.69 -4.61 3.43
CA VAL A 88 16.34 -5.00 3.81
C VAL A 88 16.34 -6.45 4.27
N ASP A 89 15.39 -6.81 5.14
CA ASP A 89 15.32 -8.15 5.75
C ASP A 89 14.88 -9.24 4.76
N GLY A 90 14.24 -8.86 3.66
CA GLY A 90 13.79 -9.78 2.63
C GLY A 90 12.81 -9.14 1.66
N TRP A 91 12.22 -9.95 0.79
CA TRP A 91 11.27 -9.50 -0.23
C TRP A 91 9.93 -9.01 0.33
N ASP A 92 9.63 -9.35 1.55
CA ASP A 92 8.43 -8.92 2.28
C ASP A 92 8.70 -7.76 3.26
N ASP A 93 9.92 -7.20 3.25
CA ASP A 93 10.25 -6.03 4.07
C ASP A 93 9.27 -4.89 3.76
N PRO A 94 8.70 -4.20 4.78
CA PRO A 94 7.76 -3.10 4.57
C PRO A 94 8.29 -1.92 3.75
N ARG A 95 9.60 -1.80 3.62
CA ARG A 95 10.27 -0.79 2.78
C ARG A 95 10.28 -1.15 1.29
N MET A 96 9.99 -2.42 0.98
CA MET A 96 9.99 -2.93 -0.39
C MET A 96 8.65 -2.69 -1.10
N PRO A 97 8.65 -2.26 -2.38
CA PRO A 97 7.42 -2.05 -3.16
C PRO A 97 6.88 -3.38 -3.75
N THR A 98 6.99 -4.45 -3.00
CA THR A 98 6.41 -5.75 -3.35
C THR A 98 5.02 -5.88 -2.77
N LEU A 99 4.17 -6.74 -3.33
CA LEU A 99 2.85 -7.02 -2.75
C LEU A 99 2.95 -7.53 -1.30
N CYS A 100 3.96 -8.32 -1.00
CA CYS A 100 4.21 -8.80 0.37
C CYS A 100 4.65 -7.66 1.29
N GLY A 101 5.53 -6.76 0.83
CA GLY A 101 5.95 -5.58 1.57
C GLY A 101 4.78 -4.62 1.82
N LEU A 102 3.96 -4.35 0.80
CA LEU A 102 2.75 -3.53 0.93
C LEU A 102 1.77 -4.14 1.93
N ARG A 103 1.54 -5.47 1.87
CA ARG A 103 0.70 -6.18 2.84
C ARG A 103 1.18 -5.97 4.27
N ARG A 104 2.48 -6.13 4.53
CA ARG A 104 3.07 -5.89 5.87
C ARG A 104 2.97 -4.42 6.31
N ARG A 105 2.99 -3.48 5.39
CA ARG A 105 2.73 -2.06 5.67
C ARG A 105 1.27 -1.75 5.99
N GLY A 106 0.35 -2.68 5.76
CA GLY A 106 -1.07 -2.50 6.00
C GLY A 106 -1.90 -2.11 4.77
N TYR A 107 -1.32 -2.16 3.56
CA TYR A 107 -2.11 -2.00 2.34
C TYR A 107 -3.05 -3.18 2.15
N THR A 108 -4.30 -2.86 1.87
CA THR A 108 -5.35 -3.85 1.65
C THR A 108 -5.44 -4.22 0.16
N PRO A 109 -5.95 -5.41 -0.18
CA PRO A 109 -6.22 -5.75 -1.58
C PRO A 109 -7.15 -4.74 -2.26
N THR A 110 -8.17 -4.25 -1.56
CA THR A 110 -9.15 -3.28 -2.08
C THR A 110 -8.49 -1.96 -2.46
N SER A 111 -7.59 -1.43 -1.61
CA SER A 111 -6.88 -0.19 -1.92
C SER A 111 -5.98 -0.31 -3.14
N ILE A 112 -5.27 -1.44 -3.28
CA ILE A 112 -4.41 -1.71 -4.44
C ILE A 112 -5.28 -1.86 -5.70
N PHE A 113 -6.40 -2.56 -5.61
CA PHE A 113 -7.33 -2.73 -6.73
C PHE A 113 -7.94 -1.40 -7.18
N THR A 114 -8.35 -0.56 -6.23
CA THR A 114 -8.85 0.79 -6.52
C THR A 114 -7.79 1.62 -7.22
N PHE A 115 -6.55 1.62 -6.72
CA PHE A 115 -5.43 2.31 -7.35
C PHE A 115 -5.19 1.84 -8.79
N VAL A 116 -5.13 0.53 -9.03
CA VAL A 116 -4.91 -0.01 -10.39
C VAL A 116 -6.06 0.34 -11.33
N ARG A 117 -7.30 0.35 -10.83
CA ARG A 117 -8.48 0.76 -11.61
C ARG A 117 -8.44 2.24 -11.98
N GLU A 118 -8.05 3.11 -11.05
CA GLU A 118 -7.91 4.56 -11.29
C GLU A 118 -6.74 4.87 -12.23
N ALA A 119 -5.62 4.15 -12.09
CA ALA A 119 -4.48 4.25 -12.99
C ALA A 119 -4.85 3.88 -14.43
N GLY A 120 -5.76 2.90 -14.58
CA GLY A 120 -6.25 2.42 -15.85
C GLY A 120 -5.22 1.63 -16.64
N ILE A 121 -5.64 1.15 -17.82
CA ILE A 121 -4.79 0.43 -18.77
C ILE A 121 -4.53 1.35 -19.97
N SER A 122 -3.27 1.55 -20.32
CA SER A 122 -2.84 2.43 -21.41
C SER A 122 -1.75 1.76 -22.23
N LYS A 123 -1.61 2.18 -23.48
CA LYS A 123 -0.45 1.89 -24.34
C LYS A 123 0.64 2.99 -24.26
N SER A 124 0.45 3.98 -23.43
CA SER A 124 1.44 5.03 -23.19
C SER A 124 2.10 4.81 -21.85
N ASP A 125 3.41 4.91 -21.78
CA ASP A 125 4.14 4.89 -20.54
C ASP A 125 3.75 6.08 -19.67
N ASN A 126 3.11 5.83 -18.55
CA ASN A 126 2.69 6.82 -17.59
C ASN A 126 3.51 6.70 -16.31
N LEU A 127 3.92 7.83 -15.77
CA LEU A 127 4.52 7.93 -14.45
C LEU A 127 3.45 8.40 -13.46
N ILE A 128 3.03 7.52 -12.56
CA ILE A 128 1.98 7.80 -11.57
C ILE A 128 2.63 8.24 -10.26
N ASP A 129 2.06 9.25 -9.62
CA ASP A 129 2.54 9.70 -8.32
C ASP A 129 2.21 8.65 -7.24
N MET A 130 3.23 8.25 -6.45
CA MET A 130 3.06 7.34 -5.31
C MET A 130 1.96 7.81 -4.34
N ARG A 131 1.76 9.11 -4.22
CA ARG A 131 0.68 9.70 -3.40
C ARG A 131 -0.72 9.26 -3.81
N GLN A 132 -0.92 8.87 -5.06
CA GLN A 132 -2.23 8.33 -5.50
C GLN A 132 -2.50 6.97 -4.85
N LEU A 133 -1.52 6.07 -4.79
CA LEU A 133 -1.64 4.82 -4.05
C LEU A 133 -1.87 5.07 -2.56
N GLU A 134 -1.15 6.04 -1.98
CA GLU A 134 -1.32 6.43 -0.58
C GLU A 134 -2.70 7.05 -0.30
N ALA A 135 -3.28 7.78 -1.26
CA ALA A 135 -4.63 8.30 -1.15
C ALA A 135 -5.67 7.19 -1.14
N CYS A 136 -5.53 6.17 -2.00
CA CYS A 136 -6.44 5.02 -2.03
C CYS A 136 -6.47 4.28 -0.70
N ILE A 137 -5.30 3.96 -0.10
CA ILE A 137 -5.25 3.28 1.19
C ILE A 137 -5.78 4.18 2.33
N ARG A 138 -5.47 5.47 2.31
CA ARG A 138 -5.96 6.42 3.31
C ARG A 138 -7.48 6.51 3.30
N SER A 139 -8.09 6.60 2.12
CA SER A 139 -9.55 6.67 1.96
C SER A 139 -10.23 5.42 2.49
N GLU A 140 -9.68 4.24 2.22
CA GLU A 140 -10.24 2.99 2.73
C GLU A 140 -10.07 2.86 4.25
N LEU A 141 -8.86 3.11 4.76
CA LEU A 141 -8.58 3.01 6.19
C LEU A 141 -9.33 4.06 7.01
N ASP A 142 -9.67 5.20 6.42
CA ASP A 142 -10.50 6.20 7.08
C ASP A 142 -11.88 5.64 7.47
N LEU A 143 -12.42 4.75 6.67
CA LEU A 143 -13.69 4.09 6.90
C LEU A 143 -13.59 2.80 7.73
N THR A 144 -12.47 2.09 7.65
CA THR A 144 -12.38 0.71 8.16
C THR A 144 -11.46 0.55 9.37
N ALA A 145 -10.45 1.41 9.52
CA ALA A 145 -9.43 1.23 10.54
C ALA A 145 -9.84 1.85 11.89
N GLN A 146 -9.56 1.13 12.96
CA GLN A 146 -9.67 1.67 14.31
C GLN A 146 -8.57 2.70 14.58
N ARG A 147 -8.92 3.78 15.29
CA ARG A 147 -7.99 4.84 15.65
C ARG A 147 -7.41 4.56 17.04
N ARG A 148 -6.10 4.71 17.14
CA ARG A 148 -5.37 4.68 18.41
C ARG A 148 -4.43 5.88 18.46
N ILE A 149 -4.22 6.40 19.66
CA ILE A 149 -3.25 7.47 19.91
C ILE A 149 -2.02 6.82 20.55
N ALA A 150 -0.85 7.14 20.01
CA ALA A 150 0.43 6.84 20.63
C ALA A 150 1.10 8.17 20.99
N VAL A 151 1.54 8.32 22.22
CA VAL A 151 2.31 9.47 22.70
C VAL A 151 3.78 9.09 22.63
N LEU A 152 4.54 9.72 21.74
CA LEU A 152 5.93 9.36 21.44
C LEU A 152 6.93 10.24 22.19
N ASP A 153 6.62 11.54 22.36
CA ASP A 153 7.40 12.51 23.13
C ASP A 153 6.53 13.06 24.26
N PRO A 154 6.41 12.29 25.38
CA PRO A 154 5.38 12.53 26.39
C PRO A 154 5.73 13.69 27.33
N VAL A 155 4.76 14.56 27.53
CA VAL A 155 4.75 15.57 28.60
C VAL A 155 3.64 15.24 29.58
N LYS A 156 3.94 15.30 30.89
CA LYS A 156 2.94 15.07 31.95
C LYS A 156 2.01 16.29 32.06
N LEU A 157 0.73 16.04 32.01
CA LEU A 157 -0.34 16.97 32.29
C LEU A 157 -0.98 16.61 33.64
N ILE A 158 -0.98 17.56 34.57
CA ILE A 158 -1.60 17.40 35.90
C ILE A 158 -2.87 18.24 35.95
N VAL A 159 -4.01 17.62 36.27
CA VAL A 159 -5.28 18.32 36.45
C VAL A 159 -5.47 18.63 37.93
N ASP A 160 -5.15 19.87 38.34
CA ASP A 160 -5.03 20.25 39.74
C ASP A 160 -6.30 20.02 40.59
N ASN A 161 -7.46 20.30 40.01
CA ASN A 161 -8.75 20.14 40.68
C ASN A 161 -9.38 18.75 40.53
N TYR A 162 -8.63 17.76 40.03
CA TYR A 162 -9.09 16.37 39.92
C TYR A 162 -8.61 15.54 41.13
N PRO A 163 -9.48 14.71 41.77
CA PRO A 163 -9.08 13.92 42.91
C PRO A 163 -7.99 12.89 42.60
N GLU A 164 -7.00 12.71 43.51
CA GLU A 164 -5.85 11.86 43.33
C GLU A 164 -6.20 10.37 43.09
N ASP A 165 -7.13 9.88 43.87
CA ASP A 165 -7.50 8.46 43.86
C ASP A 165 -8.64 8.13 42.89
N LYS A 166 -9.09 9.08 42.10
CA LYS A 166 -10.22 8.89 41.19
C LYS A 166 -9.75 8.48 39.80
N THR A 167 -10.31 7.40 39.29
CA THR A 167 -10.21 7.00 37.87
C THR A 167 -11.59 6.96 37.25
N GLU A 168 -11.81 7.68 36.19
CA GLU A 168 -13.03 7.61 35.39
C GLU A 168 -12.74 6.95 34.05
N TYR A 169 -13.75 6.36 33.45
CA TYR A 169 -13.63 5.74 32.14
C TYR A 169 -14.63 6.35 31.16
N PHE A 170 -14.12 6.89 30.08
CA PHE A 170 -14.90 7.46 29.00
C PHE A 170 -14.98 6.54 27.80
N ASP A 171 -16.14 6.50 27.17
CA ASP A 171 -16.35 5.77 25.93
C ASP A 171 -15.86 6.61 24.75
N VAL A 172 -14.83 6.13 24.09
CA VAL A 172 -14.25 6.77 22.90
C VAL A 172 -14.47 5.89 21.69
N ALA A 173 -15.02 6.45 20.63
CA ALA A 173 -15.24 5.73 19.38
C ALA A 173 -13.94 5.12 18.85
N ASN A 174 -13.98 3.86 18.43
CA ASN A 174 -12.85 3.19 17.80
C ASN A 174 -12.56 3.78 16.43
N ASN A 175 -13.58 4.17 15.67
CA ASN A 175 -13.46 5.00 14.49
C ASN A 175 -14.33 6.25 14.63
N PRO A 176 -13.77 7.47 14.64
CA PRO A 176 -14.53 8.71 14.78
C PRO A 176 -15.22 9.17 13.50
N ASN A 177 -14.92 8.54 12.34
CA ASN A 177 -15.58 8.87 11.08
C ASN A 177 -17.05 8.43 11.13
N ARG A 178 -17.98 9.37 10.88
CA ARG A 178 -19.42 9.11 10.93
C ARG A 178 -19.91 8.20 9.80
N GLU A 179 -19.16 8.10 8.72
CA GLU A 179 -19.46 7.24 7.57
C GLU A 179 -18.87 5.83 7.75
N ALA A 180 -18.05 5.61 8.78
CA ALA A 180 -17.49 4.31 9.08
C ALA A 180 -18.58 3.36 9.61
N ASN A 181 -18.47 2.08 9.23
CA ASN A 181 -19.38 1.04 9.72
C ASN A 181 -19.07 0.59 11.16
N ASP A 182 -17.91 0.99 11.71
CA ASP A 182 -17.51 0.64 13.09
C ASP A 182 -18.14 1.62 14.08
N THR A 183 -19.18 1.16 14.77
CA THR A 183 -19.86 1.89 15.85
C THR A 183 -19.34 1.51 17.24
N THR A 184 -18.29 0.72 17.32
CA THR A 184 -17.74 0.25 18.59
C THR A 184 -16.97 1.36 19.31
N THR A 185 -16.97 1.26 20.64
CA THR A 185 -16.24 2.16 21.52
C THR A 185 -15.21 1.39 22.35
N ARG A 186 -14.28 2.12 22.93
CA ARG A 186 -13.36 1.63 23.94
C ARG A 186 -13.39 2.51 25.18
N LYS A 187 -13.12 1.92 26.31
CA LYS A 187 -12.93 2.64 27.58
C LYS A 187 -11.55 3.26 27.63
N VAL A 188 -11.48 4.57 27.84
CA VAL A 188 -10.24 5.29 28.06
C VAL A 188 -10.26 5.83 29.48
N ALA A 189 -9.22 5.48 30.27
CA ALA A 189 -9.07 5.93 31.62
C ALA A 189 -8.69 7.42 31.68
N PHE A 190 -9.26 8.13 32.65
CA PHE A 190 -8.92 9.51 32.97
C PHE A 190 -8.58 9.60 34.45
N THR A 191 -7.42 10.15 34.74
CA THR A 191 -6.88 10.33 36.10
C THR A 191 -6.39 11.76 36.28
N LYS A 192 -5.92 12.11 37.47
CA LYS A 192 -5.29 13.40 37.76
C LYS A 192 -4.04 13.62 36.91
N GLU A 193 -3.26 12.55 36.70
CA GLU A 193 -2.06 12.57 35.85
C GLU A 193 -2.36 11.97 34.49
N LEU A 194 -2.04 12.70 33.45
CA LEU A 194 -2.22 12.32 32.05
C LEU A 194 -0.91 12.56 31.28
N TRP A 195 -0.82 11.97 30.10
CA TRP A 195 0.28 12.20 29.19
C TRP A 195 -0.22 12.74 27.86
N ILE A 196 0.39 13.82 27.39
CA ILE A 196 0.11 14.44 26.11
C ILE A 196 1.41 14.48 25.28
N GLU A 197 1.29 14.68 23.98
CA GLU A 197 2.44 14.91 23.12
C GLU A 197 3.06 16.27 23.42
N ASN A 198 4.38 16.38 23.44
CA ASN A 198 5.10 17.64 23.67
C ASN A 198 4.64 18.74 22.71
N GLU A 199 4.37 18.39 21.47
CA GLU A 199 3.81 19.32 20.47
C GLU A 199 2.38 19.80 20.78
N ASP A 200 1.68 19.17 21.72
CA ASP A 200 0.32 19.58 22.12
C ASP A 200 0.30 20.74 23.11
N PHE A 201 1.47 21.19 23.57
CA PHE A 201 1.62 22.35 24.47
C PHE A 201 2.60 23.38 23.91
N ALA A 202 2.29 24.66 24.04
CA ALA A 202 3.23 25.76 23.74
C ALA A 202 3.02 26.93 24.69
N GLU A 203 4.13 27.36 25.34
CA GLU A 203 4.13 28.59 26.13
C GLU A 203 3.94 29.84 25.27
N VAL A 204 4.65 29.88 24.15
CA VAL A 204 4.55 30.94 23.13
C VAL A 204 4.02 30.30 21.83
N PRO A 205 2.71 30.29 21.62
CA PRO A 205 2.13 29.57 20.51
C PRO A 205 2.44 30.25 19.17
N PRO A 206 2.74 29.47 18.11
CA PRO A 206 2.86 30.01 16.77
C PRO A 206 1.47 30.44 16.23
N PRO A 207 1.41 31.26 15.17
CA PRO A 207 0.15 31.69 14.57
C PRO A 207 -0.77 30.49 14.23
N LYS A 208 -2.06 30.59 14.62
CA LYS A 208 -3.08 29.56 14.42
C LYS A 208 -2.89 28.27 15.23
N PHE A 209 -2.08 28.27 16.25
CA PHE A 209 -1.99 27.14 17.19
C PHE A 209 -3.33 26.92 17.89
N LYS A 210 -3.84 25.69 17.87
CA LYS A 210 -5.17 25.32 18.41
C LYS A 210 -5.08 24.25 19.51
N ARG A 211 -3.90 24.09 20.11
CA ARG A 211 -3.67 23.12 21.18
C ARG A 211 -3.48 23.86 22.51
N LEU A 212 -3.02 23.18 23.55
CA LEU A 212 -2.90 23.75 24.89
C LEU A 212 -1.85 24.85 24.96
N THR A 213 -2.24 25.99 25.54
CA THR A 213 -1.39 27.15 25.78
C THR A 213 -1.59 27.66 27.20
N ILE A 214 -0.71 28.54 27.68
CA ILE A 214 -0.92 29.20 28.99
C ILE A 214 -2.23 29.97 28.96
N GLY A 215 -3.13 29.63 29.91
CA GLY A 215 -4.47 30.22 30.02
C GLY A 215 -5.44 29.84 28.89
N GLY A 216 -5.06 28.98 27.97
CA GLY A 216 -5.92 28.47 26.91
C GLY A 216 -6.79 27.31 27.38
N GLU A 217 -7.89 27.08 26.67
CA GLU A 217 -8.82 25.95 26.95
C GLU A 217 -8.75 24.93 25.81
N VAL A 218 -8.66 23.65 26.17
CA VAL A 218 -8.72 22.54 25.22
C VAL A 218 -9.63 21.44 25.71
N ARG A 219 -10.27 20.74 24.77
CA ARG A 219 -11.00 19.53 25.08
C ARG A 219 -10.10 18.32 24.99
N LEU A 220 -9.91 17.61 26.08
CA LEU A 220 -9.31 16.29 26.07
C LEU A 220 -10.32 15.29 25.46
N MET A 221 -9.82 14.41 24.58
CA MET A 221 -10.66 13.53 23.74
C MET A 221 -11.63 12.70 24.58
N GLY A 222 -12.92 12.87 24.32
CA GLY A 222 -13.99 12.14 24.98
C GLY A 222 -14.22 12.50 26.47
N ALA A 223 -13.40 13.39 27.03
CA ALA A 223 -13.42 13.73 28.45
C ALA A 223 -13.74 15.22 28.69
N TYR A 224 -12.96 15.89 29.51
CA TYR A 224 -13.20 17.24 29.98
C TYR A 224 -12.57 18.33 29.10
N ILE A 225 -13.06 19.55 29.27
CA ILE A 225 -12.35 20.74 28.87
C ILE A 225 -11.44 21.15 30.04
N VAL A 226 -10.17 21.34 29.76
CA VAL A 226 -9.15 21.79 30.72
C VAL A 226 -8.59 23.14 30.30
N LYS A 227 -8.10 23.90 31.31
CA LYS A 227 -7.51 25.21 31.11
C LYS A 227 -6.13 25.26 31.77
#